data_3c1e7ce0aafb3f7dfb1ed9116e3fba19
#
_entry.id   3c1e7ce0aafb3f7dfb1ed9116e3fba19
#
_cell.length_a   1.000
_cell.length_b   1.000
_cell.length_c   1.000
_cell.angle_alpha   90.00
_cell.angle_beta   90.00
_cell.angle_gamma   90.00
#
_symmetry.space_group_name_H-M   'P 1'
#
loop_
_entity.id
_entity.type
_entity.pdbx_description
1 polymer ?
#
loop_
_entity_poly.entity_id
_entity_poly.type
_entity_poly.pdbx_seq_one_letter_code
_entity_poly.pdbx_strand_id
1 'polypeptide(L)'
;MNSPLRRTRGDLIATGVIAGVSALLLGTAFFTAPARDAHLVAAEEEQEDYGQLAVVPKSFSEGFSLPDTSGRDQPLVASGMVITYNDNTLSATTPEGETVWTYERPNELCLVDQAWGKVVATYRDNAGCGDVVAIDAKTGKYAGTRSAIAPDKVVRLASNDRVGYASSERAEVWRSDLVRTVEYGHVEAKQEPDMQPNECTITSALTRTELVAVTEICDDGAFLRLQEATPEDSRKPE
;
A
#
# COMPACT_ATOMS: atom_id res chain seq x y z
N MET A 1 -30.42 30.87 33.98
CA MET A 1 -29.11 30.36 34.42
C MET A 1 -29.24 28.85 34.55
N ASN A 2 -28.63 28.10 33.66
CA ASN A 2 -28.65 26.63 33.73
C ASN A 2 -27.74 26.19 34.87
N SER A 3 -28.31 25.51 35.89
CA SER A 3 -27.50 24.90 36.95
C SER A 3 -26.61 23.81 36.38
N PRO A 4 -25.33 23.74 36.76
CA PRO A 4 -24.44 22.71 36.27
C PRO A 4 -24.97 21.33 36.64
N LEU A 5 -24.97 20.41 35.67
CA LEU A 5 -25.35 19.02 35.88
C LEU A 5 -24.49 18.42 37.01
N ARG A 6 -25.12 17.95 38.07
CA ARG A 6 -24.42 17.27 39.17
C ARG A 6 -24.15 15.83 38.76
N ARG A 7 -22.92 15.41 38.94
CA ARG A 7 -22.50 14.00 38.72
C ARG A 7 -23.27 13.09 39.67
N THR A 8 -23.93 12.10 39.13
CA THR A 8 -24.58 11.05 39.91
C THR A 8 -23.65 9.87 40.13
N ARG A 9 -23.97 8.99 41.09
CA ARG A 9 -23.24 7.71 41.26
C ARG A 9 -23.35 6.84 40.02
N GLY A 10 -24.51 6.88 39.33
CA GLY A 10 -24.70 6.18 38.06
C GLY A 10 -23.76 6.64 36.97
N ASP A 11 -23.55 7.95 36.84
CA ASP A 11 -22.60 8.52 35.84
C ASP A 11 -21.16 8.04 36.08
N LEU A 12 -20.75 7.99 37.35
CA LEU A 12 -19.42 7.53 37.72
C LEU A 12 -19.23 6.04 37.43
N ILE A 13 -20.24 5.22 37.71
CA ILE A 13 -20.22 3.78 37.39
C ILE A 13 -20.19 3.60 35.89
N ALA A 14 -21.04 4.28 35.11
CA ALA A 14 -21.09 4.21 33.67
C ALA A 14 -19.73 4.63 33.05
N THR A 15 -19.17 5.74 33.53
CA THR A 15 -17.84 6.20 33.08
C THR A 15 -16.75 5.17 33.39
N GLY A 16 -16.77 4.59 34.60
CA GLY A 16 -15.81 3.53 34.98
C GLY A 16 -15.93 2.29 34.11
N VAL A 17 -17.15 1.84 33.83
CA VAL A 17 -17.39 0.69 32.94
C VAL A 17 -16.93 1.00 31.51
N ILE A 18 -17.30 2.14 30.96
CA ILE A 18 -16.87 2.54 29.60
C ILE A 18 -15.34 2.61 29.54
N ALA A 19 -14.70 3.29 30.50
CA ALA A 19 -13.25 3.38 30.53
C ALA A 19 -12.57 2.01 30.64
N GLY A 20 -13.09 1.13 31.51
CA GLY A 20 -12.57 -0.23 31.67
C GLY A 20 -12.71 -1.07 30.41
N VAL A 21 -13.89 -1.06 29.78
CA VAL A 21 -14.13 -1.78 28.53
C VAL A 21 -13.25 -1.22 27.39
N SER A 22 -13.16 0.11 27.28
CA SER A 22 -12.28 0.73 26.26
C SER A 22 -10.82 0.36 26.46
N ALA A 23 -10.32 0.40 27.70
CA ALA A 23 -8.94 0.00 27.99
C ALA A 23 -8.69 -1.49 27.69
N LEU A 24 -9.66 -2.37 27.98
CA LEU A 24 -9.59 -3.79 27.64
C LEU A 24 -9.54 -3.98 26.11
N LEU A 25 -10.43 -3.33 25.36
CA LEU A 25 -10.49 -3.44 23.90
C LEU A 25 -9.21 -2.90 23.25
N LEU A 26 -8.72 -1.74 23.70
CA LEU A 26 -7.45 -1.17 23.20
C LEU A 26 -6.27 -2.07 23.54
N GLY A 27 -6.22 -2.60 24.76
CA GLY A 27 -5.20 -3.57 25.17
C GLY A 27 -5.24 -4.82 24.29
N THR A 28 -6.42 -5.41 24.09
CA THR A 28 -6.58 -6.59 23.22
C THR A 28 -6.13 -6.28 21.79
N ALA A 29 -6.63 -5.19 21.21
CA ALA A 29 -6.25 -4.77 19.85
C ALA A 29 -4.74 -4.55 19.73
N PHE A 30 -4.11 -3.90 20.71
CA PHE A 30 -2.66 -3.69 20.73
C PHE A 30 -1.88 -5.00 20.81
N PHE A 31 -2.29 -5.95 21.70
CA PHE A 31 -1.57 -7.21 21.88
C PHE A 31 -1.80 -8.22 20.75
N THR A 32 -2.89 -8.09 19.98
CA THR A 32 -3.22 -8.98 18.87
C THR A 32 -2.93 -8.37 17.50
N ALA A 33 -2.41 -7.14 17.44
CA ALA A 33 -2.11 -6.47 16.17
C ALA A 33 -0.98 -7.17 15.41
N PRO A 34 -1.18 -7.64 14.16
CA PRO A 34 -0.14 -8.29 13.36
C PRO A 34 1.10 -7.42 13.12
N ALA A 35 0.94 -6.10 13.18
CA ALA A 35 2.05 -5.15 13.06
C ALA A 35 3.12 -5.30 14.15
N ARG A 36 2.81 -5.95 15.28
CA ARG A 36 3.78 -6.22 16.35
C ARG A 36 4.78 -7.31 16.02
N ASP A 37 4.39 -8.20 15.11
CA ASP A 37 5.23 -9.32 14.67
C ASP A 37 6.09 -8.90 13.46
N ALA A 38 6.05 -7.63 13.08
CA ALA A 38 6.90 -7.08 12.05
C ALA A 38 8.25 -6.61 12.64
N HIS A 39 9.33 -7.01 11.98
CA HIS A 39 10.69 -6.65 12.36
C HIS A 39 11.36 -5.84 11.26
N LEU A 40 11.66 -4.59 11.57
CA LEU A 40 12.38 -3.68 10.67
C LEU A 40 13.82 -3.51 11.19
N VAL A 41 14.79 -3.86 10.36
CA VAL A 41 16.20 -3.53 10.55
C VAL A 41 16.53 -2.44 9.54
N ALA A 42 16.60 -1.20 10.00
CA ALA A 42 16.92 -0.04 9.15
C ALA A 42 18.41 -0.03 8.81
N ALA A 43 18.79 0.69 7.77
CA ALA A 43 20.17 0.94 7.42
C ALA A 43 20.91 1.65 8.57
N GLU A 44 22.15 1.30 8.81
CA GLU A 44 22.99 1.98 9.81
C GLU A 44 23.26 3.43 9.41
N GLU A 45 23.49 3.66 8.12
CA GLU A 45 23.67 4.99 7.50
C GLU A 45 22.77 5.12 6.28
N GLU A 46 22.38 6.37 5.96
CA GLU A 46 21.61 6.66 4.76
C GLU A 46 22.45 6.32 3.52
N GLN A 47 21.88 5.49 2.65
CA GLN A 47 22.55 5.08 1.42
C GLN A 47 22.54 6.19 0.37
N GLU A 48 23.60 6.23 -0.42
CA GLU A 48 23.62 7.07 -1.61
C GLU A 48 22.61 6.60 -2.65
N ASP A 49 22.21 7.47 -3.56
CA ASP A 49 21.46 7.06 -4.73
C ASP A 49 22.45 6.52 -5.77
N TYR A 50 22.43 5.22 -5.98
CA TYR A 50 23.31 4.58 -6.97
C TYR A 50 22.95 4.98 -8.42
N GLY A 51 21.83 5.71 -8.59
CA GLY A 51 21.42 6.31 -9.85
C GLY A 51 21.04 5.29 -10.92
N GLN A 52 21.18 5.72 -12.16
CA GLN A 52 20.93 4.90 -13.35
C GLN A 52 22.19 4.85 -14.19
N LEU A 53 22.41 3.73 -14.88
CA LEU A 53 23.51 3.61 -15.84
C LEU A 53 23.33 4.65 -16.95
N ALA A 54 24.32 5.51 -17.13
CA ALA A 54 24.32 6.52 -18.19
C ALA A 54 24.43 5.88 -19.60
N VAL A 55 25.05 4.69 -19.68
CA VAL A 55 25.27 3.95 -20.93
C VAL A 55 25.10 2.46 -20.67
N VAL A 56 24.43 1.77 -21.57
CA VAL A 56 24.34 0.30 -21.51
C VAL A 56 25.75 -0.30 -21.67
N PRO A 57 26.23 -1.11 -20.72
CA PRO A 57 27.55 -1.72 -20.80
C PRO A 57 27.61 -2.70 -21.97
N LYS A 58 28.80 -2.81 -22.60
CA LYS A 58 29.05 -3.71 -23.73
C LYS A 58 29.15 -5.19 -23.31
N SER A 59 29.43 -5.43 -22.02
CA SER A 59 29.53 -6.79 -21.45
C SER A 59 28.96 -6.76 -20.04
N PHE A 60 28.42 -7.89 -19.62
CA PHE A 60 27.90 -8.13 -18.27
C PHE A 60 28.69 -9.27 -17.65
N SER A 61 28.94 -9.18 -16.36
CA SER A 61 29.40 -10.28 -15.52
C SER A 61 28.43 -10.47 -14.37
N GLU A 62 28.22 -11.69 -13.97
CA GLU A 62 27.42 -11.98 -12.78
C GLU A 62 28.21 -11.52 -11.54
N GLY A 63 27.58 -10.63 -10.75
CA GLY A 63 28.12 -10.19 -9.47
C GLY A 63 27.63 -11.05 -8.31
N PHE A 64 26.31 -11.25 -8.24
CA PHE A 64 25.64 -12.06 -7.25
C PHE A 64 24.24 -12.47 -7.73
N SER A 65 23.64 -13.44 -7.03
CA SER A 65 22.27 -13.89 -7.28
C SER A 65 21.48 -13.88 -5.98
N LEU A 66 20.25 -13.37 -6.03
CA LEU A 66 19.35 -13.30 -4.88
C LEU A 66 18.05 -14.04 -5.19
N PRO A 67 17.51 -14.81 -4.23
CA PRO A 67 16.17 -15.37 -4.38
C PRO A 67 15.13 -14.26 -4.30
N ASP A 68 14.09 -14.37 -5.13
CA ASP A 68 12.95 -13.48 -5.10
C ASP A 68 11.65 -14.25 -5.34
N THR A 69 10.72 -14.16 -4.41
CA THR A 69 9.38 -14.78 -4.45
C THR A 69 8.26 -13.74 -4.48
N SER A 70 8.58 -12.49 -4.82
CA SER A 70 7.62 -11.38 -4.87
C SER A 70 6.52 -11.52 -5.94
N GLY A 71 6.67 -12.49 -6.86
CA GLY A 71 5.76 -12.69 -7.99
C GLY A 71 5.89 -11.64 -9.10
N ARG A 72 6.98 -10.87 -9.11
CA ARG A 72 7.24 -9.87 -10.15
C ARG A 72 7.94 -10.50 -11.36
N ASP A 73 7.52 -10.10 -12.54
CA ASP A 73 8.17 -10.50 -13.81
C ASP A 73 9.47 -9.73 -14.08
N GLN A 74 9.71 -8.65 -13.36
CA GLN A 74 10.88 -7.77 -13.51
C GLN A 74 11.49 -7.46 -12.17
N PRO A 75 12.83 -7.35 -12.09
CA PRO A 75 13.50 -6.92 -10.88
C PRO A 75 12.98 -5.57 -10.37
N LEU A 76 12.82 -5.44 -9.07
CA LEU A 76 12.48 -4.18 -8.44
C LEU A 76 13.77 -3.47 -8.02
N VAL A 77 13.92 -2.24 -8.47
CA VAL A 77 15.07 -1.39 -8.12
C VAL A 77 14.56 -0.07 -7.52
N ALA A 78 15.03 0.27 -6.34
CA ALA A 78 14.71 1.53 -5.67
C ALA A 78 15.99 2.21 -5.21
N SER A 79 16.19 3.49 -5.59
CA SER A 79 17.44 4.24 -5.34
C SER A 79 18.71 3.50 -5.78
N GLY A 80 18.60 2.71 -6.86
CA GLY A 80 19.70 1.90 -7.40
C GLY A 80 20.00 0.59 -6.66
N MET A 81 19.31 0.32 -5.55
CA MET A 81 19.39 -0.95 -4.83
C MET A 81 18.39 -1.97 -5.36
N VAL A 82 18.77 -3.25 -5.33
CA VAL A 82 17.89 -4.37 -5.69
C VAL A 82 16.98 -4.69 -4.51
N ILE A 83 15.69 -4.70 -4.75
CA ILE A 83 14.69 -5.06 -3.75
C ILE A 83 14.19 -6.48 -4.03
N THR A 84 14.28 -7.34 -3.03
CA THR A 84 13.82 -8.74 -3.13
C THR A 84 12.88 -9.08 -1.96
N TYR A 85 12.04 -10.06 -2.18
CA TYR A 85 11.18 -10.64 -1.15
C TYR A 85 11.39 -12.15 -1.11
N ASN A 86 11.81 -12.67 0.02
CA ASN A 86 11.97 -14.11 0.24
C ASN A 86 11.74 -14.46 1.71
N ASP A 87 11.11 -15.60 1.99
CA ASP A 87 10.87 -16.10 3.36
C ASP A 87 10.25 -15.02 4.28
N ASN A 88 9.19 -14.35 3.81
CA ASN A 88 8.49 -13.25 4.51
C ASN A 88 9.34 -11.99 4.77
N THR A 89 10.52 -11.90 4.18
CA THR A 89 11.45 -10.79 4.35
C THR A 89 11.63 -10.01 3.06
N LEU A 90 11.32 -8.73 3.12
CA LEU A 90 11.66 -7.74 2.10
C LEU A 90 13.05 -7.20 2.41
N SER A 91 13.93 -7.14 1.42
CA SER A 91 15.33 -6.74 1.59
C SER A 91 15.75 -5.75 0.51
N ALA A 92 16.60 -4.80 0.88
CA ALA A 92 17.32 -3.96 -0.07
C ALA A 92 18.80 -4.33 -0.07
N THR A 93 19.35 -4.53 -1.26
CA THR A 93 20.73 -4.96 -1.46
C THR A 93 21.44 -4.00 -2.41
N THR A 94 22.64 -3.58 -2.04
CA THR A 94 23.47 -2.69 -2.87
C THR A 94 23.92 -3.36 -4.16
N PRO A 95 24.43 -2.62 -5.15
CA PRO A 95 25.05 -3.21 -6.35
C PRO A 95 26.26 -4.12 -6.03
N GLU A 96 26.88 -3.99 -4.89
CA GLU A 96 28.00 -4.81 -4.40
C GLU A 96 27.55 -6.11 -3.73
N GLY A 97 26.23 -6.27 -3.50
CA GLY A 97 25.64 -7.46 -2.89
C GLY A 97 25.50 -7.39 -1.37
N GLU A 98 25.64 -6.22 -0.76
CA GLU A 98 25.47 -6.01 0.66
C GLU A 98 24.03 -5.70 1.03
N THR A 99 23.44 -6.40 2.00
CA THR A 99 22.10 -6.13 2.50
C THR A 99 22.13 -4.89 3.40
N VAL A 100 21.35 -3.89 3.05
CA VAL A 100 21.28 -2.58 3.72
C VAL A 100 20.22 -2.53 4.79
N TRP A 101 19.02 -2.99 4.46
CA TRP A 101 17.90 -3.06 5.39
C TRP A 101 17.02 -4.26 5.08
N THR A 102 16.29 -4.69 6.09
CA THR A 102 15.31 -5.78 5.96
C THR A 102 14.02 -5.43 6.68
N TYR A 103 12.91 -5.92 6.13
CA TYR A 103 11.59 -5.85 6.74
C TYR A 103 10.92 -7.21 6.69
N GLU A 104 10.84 -7.85 7.83
CA GLU A 104 10.21 -9.16 8.00
C GLU A 104 8.79 -9.00 8.56
N ARG A 105 7.85 -9.78 8.01
CA ARG A 105 6.46 -9.76 8.44
C ARG A 105 5.78 -11.09 8.13
N PRO A 106 4.98 -11.67 9.08
CA PRO A 106 4.34 -12.98 8.88
C PRO A 106 3.21 -12.96 7.85
N ASN A 107 2.70 -11.79 7.48
CA ASN A 107 1.63 -11.64 6.50
C ASN A 107 2.11 -11.95 5.09
N GLU A 108 1.23 -12.57 4.30
CA GLU A 108 1.48 -12.81 2.87
C GLU A 108 1.65 -11.50 2.11
N LEU A 109 2.72 -11.38 1.32
CA LEU A 109 2.91 -10.26 0.41
C LEU A 109 1.96 -10.41 -0.79
N CYS A 110 1.12 -9.40 -1.02
CA CYS A 110 0.28 -9.32 -2.21
C CYS A 110 1.01 -8.63 -3.37
N LEU A 111 1.65 -7.49 -3.10
CA LEU A 111 2.33 -6.66 -4.09
C LEU A 111 3.52 -5.95 -3.44
N VAL A 112 4.53 -5.68 -4.27
CA VAL A 112 5.60 -4.74 -3.94
C VAL A 112 5.93 -3.87 -5.14
N ASP A 113 6.06 -2.58 -4.91
CA ASP A 113 6.40 -1.58 -5.92
C ASP A 113 7.32 -0.49 -5.36
N GLN A 114 7.75 0.41 -6.22
CA GLN A 114 8.53 1.58 -5.81
C GLN A 114 7.95 2.85 -6.43
N ALA A 115 7.91 3.91 -5.64
CA ALA A 115 7.69 5.30 -6.08
C ALA A 115 8.23 6.26 -5.02
N TRP A 116 8.50 7.49 -5.39
CA TRP A 116 8.90 8.59 -4.48
C TRP A 116 10.13 8.26 -3.61
N GLY A 117 11.05 7.44 -4.09
CA GLY A 117 12.18 6.96 -3.28
C GLY A 117 11.79 5.99 -2.16
N LYS A 118 10.60 5.40 -2.23
CA LYS A 118 10.08 4.45 -1.25
C LYS A 118 9.81 3.10 -1.90
N VAL A 119 9.98 2.05 -1.14
CA VAL A 119 9.46 0.71 -1.44
C VAL A 119 8.10 0.60 -0.76
N VAL A 120 7.07 0.27 -1.54
CA VAL A 120 5.69 0.16 -1.07
C VAL A 120 5.26 -1.29 -1.16
N ALA A 121 5.11 -1.93 -0.02
CA ALA A 121 4.69 -3.31 0.11
C ALA A 121 3.24 -3.40 0.60
N THR A 122 2.43 -4.19 -0.08
CA THR A 122 1.02 -4.45 0.25
C THR A 122 0.89 -5.88 0.73
N TYR A 123 0.35 -6.05 1.92
CA TYR A 123 0.18 -7.33 2.58
C TYR A 123 -1.29 -7.70 2.73
N ARG A 124 -1.53 -9.00 2.81
CA ARG A 124 -2.84 -9.56 3.11
C ARG A 124 -3.10 -9.56 4.61
N ASP A 125 -4.27 -9.08 4.99
CA ASP A 125 -4.83 -9.26 6.31
C ASP A 125 -6.22 -9.92 6.23
N ASN A 126 -6.99 -9.86 7.32
CA ASN A 126 -8.35 -10.41 7.35
C ASN A 126 -9.36 -9.64 6.47
N ALA A 127 -8.98 -8.47 5.98
CA ALA A 127 -9.79 -7.59 5.13
C ALA A 127 -9.29 -7.55 3.67
N GLY A 128 -8.41 -8.48 3.28
CA GLY A 128 -7.83 -8.61 1.95
C GLY A 128 -6.44 -7.99 1.81
N CYS A 129 -6.02 -7.68 0.59
CA CYS A 129 -4.73 -7.09 0.26
C CYS A 129 -4.73 -5.56 0.46
N GLY A 130 -5.02 -5.11 1.67
CA GLY A 130 -5.22 -3.69 1.99
C GLY A 130 -4.29 -3.12 3.06
N ASP A 131 -3.38 -3.92 3.62
CA ASP A 131 -2.42 -3.46 4.63
C ASP A 131 -1.09 -3.09 3.97
N VAL A 132 -0.81 -1.80 3.87
CA VAL A 132 0.26 -1.22 3.06
C VAL A 132 1.30 -0.56 3.96
N VAL A 133 2.56 -0.83 3.67
CA VAL A 133 3.71 -0.21 4.31
C VAL A 133 4.60 0.42 3.25
N ALA A 134 4.97 1.68 3.45
CA ALA A 134 6.01 2.34 2.68
C ALA A 134 7.28 2.42 3.53
N ILE A 135 8.40 2.02 2.94
CA ILE A 135 9.73 2.06 3.54
C ILE A 135 10.59 2.99 2.68
N ASP A 136 11.25 3.94 3.29
CA ASP A 136 12.22 4.78 2.59
C ASP A 136 13.36 3.90 2.06
N ALA A 137 13.62 3.98 0.76
CA ALA A 137 14.53 3.06 0.11
C ALA A 137 15.97 3.20 0.59
N LYS A 138 16.42 4.41 0.94
CA LYS A 138 17.79 4.70 1.34
C LYS A 138 18.08 4.41 2.80
N THR A 139 17.09 4.65 3.65
CA THR A 139 17.26 4.54 5.10
C THR A 139 16.68 3.28 5.69
N GLY A 140 15.81 2.58 4.96
CA GLY A 140 15.06 1.45 5.48
C GLY A 140 14.05 1.82 6.59
N LYS A 141 13.73 3.11 6.79
CA LYS A 141 12.80 3.55 7.83
C LYS A 141 11.36 3.56 7.34
N TYR A 142 10.43 3.41 8.26
CA TYR A 142 9.02 3.60 7.94
C TYR A 142 8.77 4.99 7.35
N ALA A 143 8.12 5.03 6.20
CA ALA A 143 7.77 6.26 5.48
C ALA A 143 6.26 6.46 5.31
N GLY A 144 5.46 5.55 5.80
CA GLY A 144 4.01 5.61 5.81
C GLY A 144 3.37 4.24 5.96
N THR A 145 2.14 4.22 6.43
CA THR A 145 1.31 3.01 6.49
C THR A 145 -0.13 3.35 6.12
N ARG A 146 -0.83 2.39 5.57
CA ARG A 146 -2.25 2.46 5.26
C ARG A 146 -2.88 1.10 5.52
N SER A 147 -4.08 1.08 6.07
CA SER A 147 -4.90 -0.13 6.17
C SER A 147 -6.31 0.18 5.68
N ALA A 148 -6.84 -0.65 4.80
CA ALA A 148 -8.18 -0.53 4.25
C ALA A 148 -8.69 -1.90 3.81
N ILE A 149 -10.01 -2.05 3.71
CA ILE A 149 -10.62 -3.23 3.08
C ILE A 149 -10.23 -3.23 1.60
N ALA A 150 -9.77 -4.35 1.11
CA ALA A 150 -9.35 -4.52 -0.29
C ALA A 150 -9.68 -5.92 -0.81
N PRO A 151 -9.72 -6.13 -2.13
CA PRO A 151 -9.89 -7.47 -2.70
C PRO A 151 -8.76 -8.42 -2.31
N ASP A 152 -9.08 -9.71 -2.24
CA ASP A 152 -8.08 -10.75 -1.96
C ASP A 152 -7.07 -10.96 -3.09
N LYS A 153 -7.49 -10.72 -4.33
CA LYS A 153 -6.64 -10.86 -5.51
C LYS A 153 -6.47 -9.51 -6.16
N VAL A 154 -5.25 -9.04 -6.16
CA VAL A 154 -4.87 -7.74 -6.71
C VAL A 154 -3.70 -7.89 -7.67
N VAL A 155 -3.63 -7.00 -8.64
CA VAL A 155 -2.50 -6.82 -9.53
C VAL A 155 -1.95 -5.42 -9.37
N ARG A 156 -0.67 -5.24 -9.67
CA ARG A 156 0.00 -3.96 -9.50
C ARG A 156 -0.58 -2.89 -10.44
N LEU A 157 -0.72 -1.70 -9.88
CA LEU A 157 -1.07 -0.48 -10.61
C LEU A 157 -0.09 0.60 -10.15
N ALA A 158 1.01 0.78 -10.87
CA ALA A 158 2.08 1.66 -10.43
C ALA A 158 2.77 2.37 -11.58
N SER A 159 3.27 3.57 -11.28
CA SER A 159 4.16 4.38 -12.11
C SER A 159 5.21 5.04 -11.22
N ASN A 160 6.03 5.94 -11.77
CA ASN A 160 7.07 6.61 -10.98
C ASN A 160 6.51 7.50 -9.86
N ASP A 161 5.26 7.91 -9.96
CA ASP A 161 4.63 8.92 -9.10
C ASP A 161 3.28 8.47 -8.53
N ARG A 162 2.91 7.21 -8.72
CA ARG A 162 1.68 6.60 -8.21
C ARG A 162 1.91 5.12 -7.93
N VAL A 163 1.31 4.65 -6.85
CA VAL A 163 1.22 3.23 -6.52
C VAL A 163 -0.21 2.91 -6.11
N GLY A 164 -0.64 1.70 -6.37
CA GLY A 164 -1.95 1.21 -6.05
C GLY A 164 -2.13 -0.22 -6.49
N TYR A 165 -3.37 -0.64 -6.58
CA TYR A 165 -3.73 -1.96 -7.07
C TYR A 165 -4.95 -1.90 -7.99
N ALA A 166 -5.10 -2.93 -8.81
CA ALA A 166 -6.34 -3.24 -9.51
C ALA A 166 -6.77 -4.69 -9.24
N SER A 167 -8.07 -4.92 -9.31
CA SER A 167 -8.72 -6.24 -9.29
C SER A 167 -9.82 -6.26 -10.35
N SER A 168 -10.55 -7.37 -10.47
CA SER A 168 -11.73 -7.44 -11.35
C SER A 168 -12.88 -6.51 -10.93
N GLU A 169 -12.88 -6.05 -9.69
CA GLU A 169 -13.99 -5.29 -9.10
C GLU A 169 -13.61 -3.83 -8.79
N ARG A 170 -12.32 -3.58 -8.50
CA ARG A 170 -11.89 -2.29 -7.95
C ARG A 170 -10.46 -1.96 -8.32
N ALA A 171 -10.21 -0.67 -8.56
CA ALA A 171 -8.87 -0.12 -8.70
C ALA A 171 -8.69 1.05 -7.72
N GLU A 172 -7.55 1.09 -7.04
CA GLU A 172 -7.14 2.20 -6.18
C GLU A 172 -5.77 2.73 -6.58
N VAL A 173 -5.61 4.04 -6.48
CA VAL A 173 -4.34 4.74 -6.68
C VAL A 173 -4.06 5.65 -5.49
N TRP A 174 -2.81 5.68 -5.05
CA TRP A 174 -2.36 6.46 -3.90
C TRP A 174 -1.24 7.43 -4.29
N ARG A 175 -1.15 8.52 -3.57
CA ARG A 175 -0.05 9.48 -3.63
C ARG A 175 1.04 9.17 -2.58
N SER A 176 2.08 9.99 -2.51
CA SER A 176 3.30 9.73 -1.72
C SER A 176 3.11 9.54 -0.21
N ASP A 177 1.99 9.99 0.35
CA ASP A 177 1.60 9.79 1.75
C ASP A 177 0.63 8.62 1.94
N LEU A 178 0.45 7.78 0.89
CA LEU A 178 -0.48 6.65 0.82
C LEU A 178 -1.96 7.05 0.94
N VAL A 179 -2.27 8.34 0.84
CA VAL A 179 -3.66 8.78 0.75
C VAL A 179 -4.20 8.40 -0.63
N ARG A 180 -5.38 7.81 -0.65
CA ARG A 180 -6.07 7.42 -1.87
C ARG A 180 -6.48 8.64 -2.68
N THR A 181 -6.09 8.66 -3.95
CA THR A 181 -6.48 9.69 -4.91
C THR A 181 -7.57 9.22 -5.86
N VAL A 182 -7.62 7.92 -6.17
CA VAL A 182 -8.67 7.32 -6.99
C VAL A 182 -9.18 6.04 -6.34
N GLU A 183 -10.49 5.87 -6.31
CA GLU A 183 -11.19 4.63 -6.01
C GLU A 183 -12.21 4.39 -7.12
N TYR A 184 -11.94 3.45 -7.99
CA TYR A 184 -12.75 3.14 -9.16
C TYR A 184 -13.35 1.74 -9.07
N GLY A 185 -14.61 1.58 -9.51
CA GLY A 185 -15.34 0.32 -9.51
C GLY A 185 -16.18 0.11 -8.25
N HIS A 186 -16.06 -1.04 -7.59
CA HIS A 186 -16.82 -1.34 -6.38
C HIS A 186 -16.38 -0.46 -5.22
N VAL A 187 -17.29 0.38 -4.74
CA VAL A 187 -17.11 1.24 -3.57
C VAL A 187 -17.94 0.71 -2.43
N GLU A 188 -17.28 0.33 -1.34
CA GLU A 188 -17.97 -0.06 -0.12
C GLU A 188 -18.67 1.14 0.51
N ALA A 189 -19.88 0.95 1.00
CA ALA A 189 -20.68 1.97 1.64
C ALA A 189 -20.81 3.27 0.79
N LYS A 190 -21.38 3.15 -0.40
CA LYS A 190 -21.70 4.29 -1.26
C LYS A 190 -22.47 5.34 -0.47
N GLN A 191 -21.97 6.56 -0.41
CA GLN A 191 -22.62 7.67 0.30
C GLN A 191 -23.62 8.40 -0.58
N GLU A 192 -23.42 8.36 -1.91
CA GLU A 192 -24.28 8.98 -2.91
C GLU A 192 -24.63 7.97 -4.01
N PRO A 193 -25.82 8.04 -4.62
CA PRO A 193 -26.26 7.05 -5.61
C PRO A 193 -25.38 6.95 -6.85
N ASP A 194 -24.80 8.06 -7.29
CA ASP A 194 -24.10 8.19 -8.57
C ASP A 194 -22.58 8.32 -8.40
N MET A 195 -22.02 7.76 -7.32
CA MET A 195 -20.57 7.87 -7.02
C MET A 195 -19.70 7.14 -8.04
N GLN A 196 -20.18 6.12 -8.68
CA GLN A 196 -19.41 5.32 -9.63
C GLN A 196 -20.28 4.95 -10.83
N PRO A 197 -19.66 4.75 -12.00
CA PRO A 197 -20.35 4.15 -13.12
C PRO A 197 -20.89 2.76 -12.77
N ASN A 198 -21.56 2.11 -13.68
CA ASN A 198 -22.11 0.76 -13.49
C ASN A 198 -21.03 -0.23 -13.02
N GLU A 199 -21.43 -1.22 -12.23
CA GLU A 199 -20.55 -2.30 -11.80
C GLU A 199 -20.16 -3.14 -13.00
N CYS A 200 -18.95 -2.95 -13.50
CA CYS A 200 -18.37 -3.65 -14.63
C CYS A 200 -17.18 -4.50 -14.14
N THR A 201 -16.79 -5.48 -14.92
CA THR A 201 -15.59 -6.26 -14.63
C THR A 201 -14.37 -5.53 -15.17
N ILE A 202 -13.49 -5.08 -14.29
CA ILE A 202 -12.21 -4.46 -14.65
C ILE A 202 -11.28 -5.55 -15.20
N THR A 203 -10.73 -5.33 -16.37
CA THR A 203 -9.82 -6.28 -17.04
C THR A 203 -8.36 -5.83 -17.00
N SER A 204 -8.10 -4.52 -16.93
CA SER A 204 -6.78 -3.94 -16.76
C SER A 204 -6.88 -2.52 -16.22
N ALA A 205 -5.82 -2.06 -15.55
CA ALA A 205 -5.67 -0.67 -15.19
C ALA A 205 -4.20 -0.25 -15.29
N LEU A 206 -3.97 0.96 -15.75
CA LEU A 206 -2.65 1.58 -15.87
C LEU A 206 -2.71 3.01 -15.35
N THR A 207 -1.60 3.49 -14.79
CA THR A 207 -1.48 4.88 -14.35
C THR A 207 -0.19 5.50 -14.83
N ARG A 208 -0.22 6.78 -15.13
CA ARG A 208 0.97 7.57 -15.43
C ARG A 208 0.70 9.05 -15.19
N THR A 209 1.51 9.67 -14.33
CA THR A 209 1.46 11.09 -14.01
C THR A 209 0.06 11.53 -13.56
N GLU A 210 -0.73 12.12 -14.43
CA GLU A 210 -2.05 12.66 -14.13
C GLU A 210 -3.20 11.79 -14.67
N LEU A 211 -2.88 10.64 -15.25
CA LEU A 211 -3.85 9.76 -15.91
C LEU A 211 -3.96 8.40 -15.23
N VAL A 212 -5.18 7.94 -15.06
CA VAL A 212 -5.53 6.54 -14.83
C VAL A 212 -6.39 6.05 -15.98
N ALA A 213 -6.01 4.93 -16.56
CA ALA A 213 -6.73 4.26 -17.63
C ALA A 213 -7.23 2.91 -17.14
N VAL A 214 -8.51 2.63 -17.28
CA VAL A 214 -9.15 1.37 -16.87
C VAL A 214 -9.84 0.77 -18.08
N THR A 215 -9.60 -0.50 -18.37
CA THR A 215 -10.38 -1.29 -19.31
C THR A 215 -11.35 -2.18 -18.55
N GLU A 216 -12.58 -2.24 -19.02
CA GLU A 216 -13.65 -2.96 -18.34
C GLU A 216 -14.64 -3.58 -19.32
N ILE A 217 -15.34 -4.61 -18.86
CA ILE A 217 -16.44 -5.25 -19.58
C ILE A 217 -17.71 -5.05 -18.77
N CYS A 218 -18.68 -4.42 -19.39
CA CYS A 218 -20.02 -4.16 -18.87
C CYS A 218 -21.06 -4.96 -19.66
N ASP A 219 -22.31 -4.95 -19.23
CA ASP A 219 -23.43 -5.62 -19.91
C ASP A 219 -23.65 -5.11 -21.34
N ASP A 220 -23.35 -3.85 -21.59
CA ASP A 220 -23.53 -3.16 -22.87
C ASP A 220 -22.26 -3.06 -23.74
N GLY A 221 -21.13 -3.61 -23.28
CA GLY A 221 -19.90 -3.67 -24.08
C GLY A 221 -18.61 -3.56 -23.30
N ALA A 222 -17.51 -3.44 -24.04
CA ALA A 222 -16.18 -3.22 -23.50
C ALA A 222 -15.82 -1.73 -23.60
N PHE A 223 -15.25 -1.18 -22.54
CA PHE A 223 -14.92 0.23 -22.42
C PHE A 223 -13.48 0.45 -22.04
N LEU A 224 -12.91 1.54 -22.51
CA LEU A 224 -11.71 2.18 -22.01
C LEU A 224 -12.12 3.49 -21.34
N ARG A 225 -11.89 3.58 -20.05
CA ARG A 225 -12.13 4.81 -19.28
C ARG A 225 -10.80 5.48 -18.97
N LEU A 226 -10.76 6.77 -19.23
CA LEU A 226 -9.64 7.64 -18.91
C LEU A 226 -10.11 8.63 -17.88
N GLN A 227 -9.35 8.78 -16.80
CA GLN A 227 -9.72 9.64 -15.69
C GLN A 227 -8.49 10.28 -15.07
N GLU A 228 -8.66 11.35 -14.35
CA GLU A 228 -7.57 11.98 -13.60
C GLU A 228 -7.05 11.08 -12.49
N ALA A 229 -5.73 11.08 -12.29
CA ALA A 229 -5.11 10.36 -11.18
C ALA A 229 -5.26 11.09 -9.83
N THR A 230 -5.74 12.34 -9.86
CA THR A 230 -6.01 13.15 -8.67
C THR A 230 -7.26 13.99 -8.90
N PRO A 231 -8.43 13.36 -9.04
CA PRO A 231 -9.70 14.05 -9.21
C PRO A 231 -10.09 14.85 -7.95
N GLU A 232 -11.03 15.77 -8.06
CA GLU A 232 -11.55 16.54 -6.92
C GLU A 232 -12.17 15.61 -5.86
N ASP A 233 -12.90 14.58 -6.29
CA ASP A 233 -13.42 13.51 -5.44
C ASP A 233 -12.85 12.14 -5.87
N SER A 234 -12.12 11.49 -4.98
CA SER A 234 -11.50 10.19 -5.25
C SER A 234 -12.49 9.08 -5.64
N ARG A 235 -13.76 9.23 -5.30
CA ARG A 235 -14.84 8.29 -5.58
C ARG A 235 -15.72 8.71 -6.76
N LYS A 236 -15.45 9.87 -7.33
CA LYS A 236 -16.10 10.40 -8.55
C LYS A 236 -15.01 10.82 -9.53
N PRO A 237 -14.19 9.87 -10.01
CA PRO A 237 -13.13 10.18 -10.95
C PRO A 237 -13.74 10.62 -12.29
N GLU A 238 -13.30 11.76 -12.78
CA GLU A 238 -13.67 12.36 -14.08
C GLU A 238 -12.55 12.18 -15.10
#